data_5efcc8d714a600a14d439a67f583f6f4
#
_entry.id   5efcc8d714a600a14d439a67f583f6f4
#
_cell.length_a   1.000
_cell.length_b   1.000
_cell.length_c   1.000
_cell.angle_alpha   90.00
_cell.angle_beta   90.00
_cell.angle_gamma   90.00
#
_symmetry.space_group_name_H-M   'P 1'
#
loop_
_entity.id
_entity.type
_entity.pdbx_description
1 polymer ?
#
loop_
_entity_poly.entity_id
_entity_poly.type
_entity_poly.pdbx_seq_one_letter_code
_entity_poly.pdbx_strand_id
1 'polypeptide(L)'
;QKAIDQVEENSGGKINFIICSWGVRRALYNVLSKYRQCDSVTLEGGTHAITFNGIPVVADRFCPEGTMYLLNTDDFRLHQLCDWQWLEGENGRVLNQIPGKPVYQATLVKYAELMCYRPCGQAMLKDITEK
;
A
#
# COMPACT_ATOMS: atom_id res chain seq x y z
N GLN A 1 18.18 -4.00 6.84
CA GLN A 1 18.18 -5.25 7.60
C GLN A 1 17.80 -5.01 9.08
N LYS A 2 18.49 -4.13 9.82
CA LYS A 2 18.25 -3.88 11.27
C LYS A 2 16.77 -3.64 11.62
N ALA A 3 16.01 -2.94 10.79
CA ALA A 3 14.58 -2.70 11.04
C ALA A 3 13.74 -3.99 10.88
N ILE A 4 14.11 -4.87 9.96
CA ILE A 4 13.45 -6.17 9.78
C ILE A 4 13.73 -7.04 11.01
N ASP A 5 14.99 -7.13 11.40
CA ASP A 5 15.40 -7.93 12.57
C ASP A 5 14.68 -7.46 13.85
N GLN A 6 14.57 -6.15 14.02
CA GLN A 6 13.87 -5.56 15.17
C GLN A 6 12.36 -5.86 15.19
N VAL A 7 11.72 -5.89 14.03
CA VAL A 7 10.30 -6.27 13.92
C VAL A 7 10.12 -7.75 14.22
N GLU A 8 10.97 -8.61 13.66
CA GLU A 8 10.91 -10.05 13.90
C GLU A 8 11.17 -10.40 15.38
N GLU A 9 12.13 -9.74 16.01
CA GLU A 9 12.45 -9.92 17.43
C GLU A 9 11.29 -9.48 18.35
N ASN A 10 10.68 -8.31 18.07
CA ASN A 10 9.63 -7.75 18.92
C ASN A 10 8.25 -8.35 18.70
N SER A 11 7.92 -8.73 17.48
CA SER A 11 6.56 -9.17 17.12
C SER A 11 6.43 -10.67 16.88
N GLY A 12 7.53 -11.37 16.63
CA GLY A 12 7.53 -12.76 16.18
C GLY A 12 6.88 -12.97 14.79
N GLY A 13 6.51 -11.88 14.12
CA GLY A 13 5.98 -11.88 12.75
C GLY A 13 7.07 -11.63 11.72
N LYS A 14 6.83 -12.01 10.47
CA LYS A 14 7.75 -11.77 9.36
C LYS A 14 7.23 -10.67 8.45
N ILE A 15 8.11 -9.77 8.04
CA ILE A 15 7.81 -8.80 6.99
C ILE A 15 7.76 -9.54 5.65
N ASN A 16 6.68 -9.37 4.91
CA ASN A 16 6.47 -10.01 3.63
C ASN A 16 6.28 -9.03 2.46
N PHE A 17 6.19 -7.73 2.75
CA PHE A 17 5.97 -6.70 1.73
C PHE A 17 6.64 -5.38 2.10
N ILE A 18 7.25 -4.72 1.11
CA ILE A 18 7.89 -3.42 1.29
C ILE A 18 7.31 -2.42 0.30
N ILE A 19 6.84 -1.28 0.80
CA ILE A 19 6.38 -0.14 0.00
C ILE A 19 7.32 1.04 0.23
N CYS A 20 7.72 1.72 -0.83
CA CYS A 20 8.62 2.87 -0.73
C CYS A 20 8.29 3.94 -1.78
N SER A 21 8.89 5.12 -1.62
CA SER A 21 8.87 6.16 -2.65
C SER A 21 9.70 5.75 -3.88
N TRP A 22 9.45 6.42 -5.00
CA TRP A 22 10.18 6.16 -6.25
C TRP A 22 11.68 6.44 -6.14
N GLY A 23 12.07 7.47 -5.39
CA GLY A 23 13.47 7.82 -5.17
C GLY A 23 14.19 6.78 -4.33
N VAL A 24 13.56 6.34 -3.24
CA VAL A 24 14.10 5.27 -2.38
C VAL A 24 14.27 3.96 -3.15
N ARG A 25 13.31 3.59 -4.01
CA ARG A 25 13.45 2.43 -4.88
C ARG A 25 14.66 2.52 -5.81
N ARG A 26 14.88 3.71 -6.43
CA ARG A 26 16.05 3.93 -7.29
C ARG A 26 17.37 3.82 -6.53
N ALA A 27 17.43 4.44 -5.35
CA ALA A 27 18.61 4.37 -4.49
C ALA A 27 18.91 2.91 -4.08
N LEU A 28 17.90 2.16 -3.70
CA LEU A 28 18.03 0.74 -3.36
C LEU A 28 18.50 -0.08 -4.57
N TYR A 29 17.91 0.14 -5.74
CA TYR A 29 18.32 -0.54 -6.98
C TYR A 29 19.78 -0.26 -7.32
N ASN A 30 20.23 1.00 -7.19
CA ASN A 30 21.62 1.37 -7.45
C ASN A 30 22.60 0.66 -6.50
N VAL A 31 22.22 0.52 -5.24
CA VAL A 31 23.04 -0.21 -4.26
C VAL A 31 23.08 -1.70 -4.58
N LEU A 32 21.93 -2.33 -4.81
CA LEU A 32 21.85 -3.76 -5.12
C LEU A 32 22.57 -4.11 -6.42
N SER A 33 22.46 -3.27 -7.45
CA SER A 33 23.14 -3.45 -8.73
C SER A 33 24.66 -3.47 -8.59
N LYS A 34 25.23 -2.63 -7.73
CA LYS A 34 26.66 -2.61 -7.43
C LYS A 34 27.17 -3.93 -6.85
N TYR A 35 26.33 -4.61 -6.08
CA TYR A 35 26.65 -5.89 -5.46
C TYR A 35 26.18 -7.10 -6.28
N ARG A 36 25.62 -6.90 -7.49
CA ARG A 36 25.05 -7.96 -8.35
C ARG A 36 23.98 -8.82 -7.64
N GLN A 37 23.24 -8.23 -6.76
CA GLN A 37 22.17 -8.88 -5.97
C GLN A 37 20.78 -8.37 -6.36
N CYS A 38 20.54 -8.18 -7.65
CA CYS A 38 19.24 -7.75 -8.15
C CYS A 38 18.44 -8.97 -8.60
N ASP A 39 17.66 -9.51 -7.71
CA ASP A 39 16.60 -10.46 -8.06
C ASP A 39 15.29 -9.70 -8.27
N SER A 40 14.47 -10.19 -9.18
CA SER A 40 13.15 -9.63 -9.45
C SER A 40 12.08 -10.71 -9.36
N VAL A 41 10.94 -10.34 -8.80
CA VAL A 41 9.75 -11.20 -8.72
C VAL A 41 8.61 -10.51 -9.46
N THR A 42 7.85 -11.30 -10.21
CA THR A 42 6.61 -10.84 -10.82
C THR A 42 5.48 -11.02 -9.82
N LEU A 43 4.85 -9.93 -9.42
CA LEU A 43 3.68 -9.93 -8.56
C LEU A 43 2.41 -10.26 -9.35
N GLU A 44 1.37 -10.67 -8.66
CA GLU A 44 0.03 -10.76 -9.22
C GLU A 44 -0.36 -9.43 -9.87
N GLY A 45 -0.84 -9.48 -11.12
CA GLY A 45 -1.07 -8.27 -11.92
C GLY A 45 0.08 -7.87 -12.86
N GLY A 46 1.15 -8.69 -12.97
CA GLY A 46 2.23 -8.50 -13.95
C GLY A 46 3.26 -7.42 -13.61
N THR A 47 3.22 -6.86 -12.40
CA THR A 47 4.19 -5.87 -11.95
C THR A 47 5.51 -6.53 -11.54
N HIS A 48 6.62 -6.10 -12.13
CA HIS A 48 7.96 -6.54 -11.73
C HIS A 48 8.45 -5.73 -10.52
N ALA A 49 8.75 -6.42 -9.43
CA ALA A 49 9.31 -5.84 -8.23
C ALA A 49 10.74 -6.33 -8.01
N ILE A 50 11.62 -5.45 -7.57
CA ILE A 50 12.93 -5.86 -7.05
C ILE A 50 12.73 -6.54 -5.70
N THR A 51 13.57 -7.51 -5.37
CA THR A 51 13.50 -8.18 -4.07
C THR A 51 14.67 -7.77 -3.18
N PHE A 52 14.39 -7.71 -1.90
CA PHE A 52 15.40 -7.59 -0.85
C PHE A 52 15.19 -8.73 0.14
N ASN A 53 16.14 -9.64 0.24
CA ASN A 53 16.02 -10.88 1.04
C ASN A 53 14.76 -11.70 0.70
N GLY A 54 14.40 -11.77 -0.59
CA GLY A 54 13.19 -12.46 -1.03
C GLY A 54 11.87 -11.68 -0.80
N ILE A 55 11.91 -10.51 -0.17
CA ILE A 55 10.75 -9.67 0.07
C ILE A 55 10.60 -8.68 -1.11
N PRO A 56 9.42 -8.61 -1.76
CA PRO A 56 9.20 -7.70 -2.87
C PRO A 56 9.17 -6.24 -2.40
N VAL A 57 9.85 -5.37 -3.15
CA VAL A 57 9.91 -3.93 -2.92
C VAL A 57 9.17 -3.21 -4.05
N VAL A 58 8.07 -2.58 -3.71
CA VAL A 58 7.19 -1.87 -4.65
C VAL A 58 7.24 -0.37 -4.39
N ALA A 59 7.31 0.42 -5.46
CA ALA A 59 7.16 1.86 -5.36
C ALA A 59 5.69 2.25 -5.51
N ASP A 60 5.21 3.09 -4.61
CA ASP A 60 3.87 3.66 -4.67
C ASP A 60 3.95 5.18 -4.79
N ARG A 61 3.10 5.75 -5.68
CA ARG A 61 3.00 7.20 -5.91
C ARG A 61 2.49 7.98 -4.70
N PHE A 62 1.73 7.32 -3.81
CA PHE A 62 1.19 7.94 -2.60
C PHE A 62 2.12 7.82 -1.40
N CYS A 63 3.22 7.06 -1.53
CA CYS A 63 4.23 6.97 -0.48
C CYS A 63 5.00 8.29 -0.40
N PRO A 64 5.10 8.92 0.79
CA PRO A 64 5.89 10.14 0.98
C PRO A 64 7.35 9.95 0.58
N GLU A 65 7.97 11.00 0.04
CA GLU A 65 9.38 11.00 -0.33
C GLU A 65 10.27 10.62 0.86
N GLY A 66 11.35 9.91 0.60
CA GLY A 66 12.29 9.46 1.63
C GLY A 66 11.72 8.46 2.64
N THR A 67 10.57 7.86 2.35
CA THR A 67 9.89 6.93 3.27
C THR A 67 9.83 5.52 2.70
N MET A 68 9.95 4.53 3.59
CA MET A 68 9.79 3.11 3.29
C MET A 68 8.98 2.45 4.39
N TYR A 69 7.96 1.71 4.02
CA TYR A 69 7.12 0.91 4.91
C TYR A 69 7.49 -0.57 4.77
N LEU A 70 7.73 -1.21 5.88
CA LEU A 70 8.01 -2.64 6.01
C LEU A 70 6.76 -3.28 6.63
N LEU A 71 6.04 -4.06 5.84
CA LEU A 71 4.70 -4.51 6.19
C LEU A 71 4.61 -6.03 6.29
N ASN A 72 3.83 -6.48 7.25
CA ASN A 72 3.28 -7.83 7.28
C ASN A 72 1.82 -7.75 6.81
N THR A 73 1.55 -8.17 5.59
CA THR A 73 0.22 -8.08 4.98
C THR A 73 -0.81 -8.98 5.66
N ASP A 74 -0.38 -10.02 6.39
CA ASP A 74 -1.28 -10.92 7.11
C ASP A 74 -1.98 -10.24 8.30
N ASP A 75 -1.38 -9.15 8.80
CA ASP A 75 -1.94 -8.37 9.90
C ASP A 75 -2.97 -7.32 9.46
N PHE A 76 -3.19 -7.17 8.16
CA PHE A 76 -4.18 -6.23 7.62
C PHE A 76 -5.47 -6.94 7.22
N ARG A 77 -6.60 -6.33 7.53
CA ARG A 77 -7.94 -6.78 7.12
C ARG A 77 -8.75 -5.61 6.60
N LEU A 78 -9.39 -5.83 5.48
CA LEU A 78 -10.38 -4.89 4.95
C LEU A 78 -11.75 -5.26 5.52
N HIS A 79 -12.26 -4.39 6.38
CA HIS A 79 -13.64 -4.48 6.88
C HIS A 79 -14.55 -3.66 5.98
N GLN A 80 -15.58 -4.27 5.44
CA GLN A 80 -16.54 -3.57 4.60
C GLN A 80 -17.97 -3.88 5.04
N LEU A 81 -18.77 -2.84 5.11
CA LEU A 81 -20.20 -2.94 5.37
C LEU A 81 -20.98 -3.28 4.10
N CYS A 82 -20.59 -2.64 2.99
CA CYS A 82 -21.13 -2.93 1.67
C CYS A 82 -20.04 -2.75 0.60
N ASP A 83 -20.22 -3.43 -0.52
CA ASP A 83 -19.40 -3.21 -1.71
C ASP A 83 -19.91 -1.99 -2.51
N TRP A 84 -19.28 -1.69 -3.63
CA TRP A 84 -19.67 -0.59 -4.49
C TRP A 84 -21.14 -0.70 -4.88
N GLN A 85 -21.93 0.31 -4.50
CA GLN A 85 -23.34 0.41 -4.85
C GLN A 85 -23.75 1.84 -5.12
N TRP A 86 -24.74 2.02 -5.97
CA TRP A 86 -25.34 3.32 -6.22
C TRP A 86 -26.23 3.70 -5.03
N LEU A 87 -26.03 4.93 -4.57
CA LEU A 87 -26.88 5.49 -3.51
C LEU A 87 -28.27 5.82 -4.09
N GLU A 88 -29.28 5.16 -3.55
CA GLU A 88 -30.69 5.46 -3.86
C GLU A 88 -31.17 6.64 -3.01
N GLY A 89 -31.83 7.60 -3.66
CA GLY A 89 -32.48 8.71 -2.96
C GLY A 89 -33.78 8.26 -2.30
N GLU A 90 -34.44 9.18 -1.60
CA GLU A 90 -35.72 8.94 -0.89
C GLU A 90 -36.81 8.35 -1.79
N ASN A 91 -36.74 8.57 -3.08
CA ASN A 91 -37.71 8.05 -4.07
C ASN A 91 -37.25 6.74 -4.74
N GLY A 92 -36.22 6.08 -4.22
CA GLY A 92 -35.64 4.86 -4.81
C GLY A 92 -34.96 5.08 -6.17
N ARG A 93 -34.66 6.33 -6.52
CA ARG A 93 -33.97 6.66 -7.78
C ARG A 93 -32.49 6.91 -7.53
N VAL A 94 -31.65 6.37 -8.41
CA VAL A 94 -30.20 6.59 -8.39
C VAL A 94 -29.85 8.00 -8.93
N LEU A 95 -30.57 8.46 -9.94
CA LEU A 95 -30.37 9.77 -10.54
C LEU A 95 -31.23 10.82 -9.84
N ASN A 96 -30.58 11.75 -9.16
CA ASN A 96 -31.23 12.88 -8.49
C ASN A 96 -30.92 14.17 -9.24
N GLN A 97 -31.95 14.95 -9.53
CA GLN A 97 -31.78 16.25 -10.19
C GLN A 97 -31.25 17.28 -9.18
N ILE A 98 -30.23 18.04 -9.58
CA ILE A 98 -29.73 19.16 -8.78
C ILE A 98 -30.76 20.30 -8.84
N PRO A 99 -31.24 20.81 -7.70
CA PRO A 99 -32.21 21.90 -7.67
C PRO A 99 -31.72 23.12 -8.46
N GLY A 100 -32.59 23.64 -9.34
CA GLY A 100 -32.28 24.83 -10.14
C GLY A 100 -31.36 24.61 -11.35
N LYS A 101 -30.98 23.36 -11.66
CA LYS A 101 -30.15 23.04 -12.84
C LYS A 101 -30.72 21.84 -13.58
N PRO A 102 -30.68 21.83 -14.93
CA PRO A 102 -31.08 20.66 -15.72
C PRO A 102 -29.95 19.61 -15.77
N VAL A 103 -29.45 19.21 -14.57
CA VAL A 103 -28.32 18.28 -14.41
C VAL A 103 -28.72 17.23 -13.38
N TYR A 104 -28.35 15.99 -13.64
CA TYR A 104 -28.55 14.86 -12.74
C TYR A 104 -27.25 14.43 -12.09
N GLN A 105 -27.33 14.01 -10.84
CA GLN A 105 -26.22 13.49 -10.06
C GLN A 105 -26.52 12.05 -9.62
N ALA A 106 -25.54 11.19 -9.73
CA ALA A 106 -25.54 9.86 -9.11
C ALA A 106 -24.32 9.73 -8.20
N THR A 107 -24.50 9.11 -7.03
CA THR A 107 -23.43 8.90 -6.05
C THR A 107 -23.15 7.42 -5.92
N LEU A 108 -21.90 7.04 -6.17
CA LEU A 108 -21.42 5.68 -5.94
C LEU A 108 -20.78 5.64 -4.56
N VAL A 109 -21.18 4.68 -3.74
CA VAL A 109 -20.72 4.56 -2.35
C VAL A 109 -20.12 3.20 -2.06
N LYS A 110 -19.11 3.20 -1.19
CA LYS A 110 -18.57 2.00 -0.57
C LYS A 110 -18.20 2.34 0.88
N TYR A 111 -18.66 1.54 1.82
CA TYR A 111 -18.29 1.69 3.22
C TYR A 111 -17.30 0.60 3.58
N ALA A 112 -16.02 0.97 3.67
CA ALA A 112 -14.94 0.05 3.98
C ALA A 112 -13.83 0.77 4.77
N GLU A 113 -13.15 0.01 5.62
CA GLU A 113 -12.01 0.48 6.41
C GLU A 113 -10.91 -0.58 6.42
N LEU A 114 -9.65 -0.15 6.28
CA LEU A 114 -8.49 -1.02 6.40
C LEU A 114 -7.96 -0.97 7.83
N MET A 115 -7.97 -2.12 8.49
CA MET A 115 -7.50 -2.24 9.87
C MET A 115 -6.19 -3.02 9.93
N CYS A 116 -5.25 -2.53 10.75
CA CYS A 116 -4.04 -3.25 11.14
C CYS A 116 -4.24 -3.83 12.53
N TYR A 117 -4.28 -5.15 12.66
CA TYR A 117 -4.51 -5.83 13.94
C TYR A 117 -3.27 -5.86 14.83
N ARG A 118 -2.07 -5.82 14.24
CA ARG A 118 -0.81 -5.90 14.98
C ARG A 118 0.18 -4.84 14.49
N PRO A 119 0.06 -3.60 15.00
CA PRO A 119 0.95 -2.51 14.61
C PRO A 119 2.44 -2.76 14.91
N CYS A 120 2.76 -3.51 15.98
CA CYS A 120 4.14 -3.86 16.33
C CYS A 120 4.82 -4.79 15.30
N GLY A 121 4.04 -5.45 14.43
CA GLY A 121 4.54 -6.26 13.32
C GLY A 121 4.91 -5.44 12.07
N GLN A 122 4.81 -4.12 12.14
CA GLN A 122 5.06 -3.20 11.05
C GLN A 122 6.21 -2.25 11.40
N ALA A 123 6.94 -1.77 10.40
CA ALA A 123 7.94 -0.73 10.61
C ALA A 123 7.90 0.34 9.51
N MET A 124 8.33 1.53 9.86
CA MET A 124 8.48 2.63 8.94
C MET A 124 9.87 3.25 9.07
N LEU A 125 10.55 3.40 7.95
CA LEU A 125 11.79 4.16 7.84
C LEU A 125 11.50 5.51 7.21
N LYS A 126 12.01 6.57 7.81
CA LYS A 126 11.89 7.96 7.32
C LYS A 126 13.27 8.55 7.05
N ASP A 127 13.28 9.69 6.38
CA ASP A 127 14.48 10.49 6.12
C ASP A 127 15.56 9.74 5.34
N ILE A 128 15.12 8.85 4.43
CA ILE A 128 16.03 8.13 3.54
C ILE A 128 16.49 9.07 2.43
N THR A 129 17.80 9.19 2.26
CA THR A 129 18.38 10.01 1.19
C THR A 129 18.16 9.35 -0.17
N GLU A 130 17.46 10.02 -1.07
CA GLU A 130 17.13 9.57 -2.42
C GLU A 130 18.21 10.01 -3.44
N LYS A 131 19.43 9.54 -3.30
CA LYS A 131 20.56 9.87 -4.23
C LYS A 131 20.90 8.70 -5.14
#